data_9774ba5723a60e16a2f34532e04694f2
#
_entry.id   9774ba5723a60e16a2f34532e04694f2
#
_cell.length_a   1.000
_cell.length_b   1.000
_cell.length_c   1.000
_cell.angle_alpha   90.00
_cell.angle_beta   90.00
_cell.angle_gamma   90.00
#
_symmetry.space_group_name_H-M   'P 1'
#
loop_
_entity.id
_entity.type
_entity.pdbx_description
1 polymer ?
#
loop_
_entity_poly.entity_id
_entity_poly.type
_entity_poly.pdbx_seq_one_letter_code
_entity_poly.pdbx_strand_id
1 'polypeptide(L)'
;TMMVYVLLGLFSLCLVLVGGKKGAAALYALIFTFICVICMYVPLLYIGMNGIFAALLTSVVILAASIYILNGISSKTVCAIIGTTVGIILSGGLAMIAGSLSNLNGYNMSDAESMIYIANSSKLHVSDILYAGILISSLGAVMDVSVSIVAAITEIHEKAPDLKAKELFMSGMHVGHDMMGTMSNTLILAYTGSATGTLLTIYSYEMPYLQIMGYNSIITEIVCGLC
;
A
#
# COMPACT_ATOMS: atom_id res chain seq x y z
N THR A 1 -19.87 13.29 13.39
CA THR A 1 -19.44 12.04 14.07
C THR A 1 -20.43 10.90 13.80
N MET A 2 -21.73 11.12 13.99
CA MET A 2 -22.77 10.07 13.77
C MET A 2 -22.83 9.58 12.31
N MET A 3 -22.67 10.46 11.34
CA MET A 3 -22.69 10.14 9.92
C MET A 3 -21.54 9.18 9.49
N VAL A 4 -20.37 9.30 10.11
CA VAL A 4 -19.24 8.42 9.85
C VAL A 4 -19.53 6.98 10.29
N TYR A 5 -20.13 6.80 11.48
CA TYR A 5 -20.51 5.47 11.97
C TYR A 5 -21.59 4.82 11.09
N VAL A 6 -22.54 5.61 10.58
CA VAL A 6 -23.58 5.14 9.65
C VAL A 6 -22.95 4.68 8.33
N LEU A 7 -22.00 5.47 7.77
CA LEU A 7 -21.31 5.10 6.54
C LEU A 7 -20.45 3.85 6.70
N LEU A 8 -19.70 3.74 7.81
CA LEU A 8 -18.92 2.54 8.12
C LEU A 8 -19.83 1.31 8.34
N GLY A 9 -20.97 1.48 9.00
CA GLY A 9 -21.96 0.42 9.17
C GLY A 9 -22.58 -0.01 7.84
N LEU A 10 -22.93 0.94 6.97
CA LEU A 10 -23.46 0.66 5.64
C LEU A 10 -22.43 -0.06 4.76
N PHE A 11 -21.18 0.41 4.78
CA PHE A 11 -20.07 -0.21 4.06
C PHE A 11 -19.85 -1.67 4.49
N SER A 12 -19.76 -1.91 5.82
CA SER A 12 -19.57 -3.27 6.35
C SER A 12 -20.77 -4.17 6.03
N LEU A 13 -21.98 -3.64 6.09
CA LEU A 13 -23.19 -4.39 5.73
C LEU A 13 -23.21 -4.77 4.25
N CYS A 14 -22.92 -3.82 3.35
CA CYS A 14 -22.81 -4.09 1.93
C CYS A 14 -21.75 -5.14 1.61
N LEU A 15 -20.58 -5.04 2.25
CA LEU A 15 -19.47 -5.96 2.02
C LEU A 15 -19.81 -7.39 2.45
N VAL A 16 -20.54 -7.55 3.55
CA VAL A 16 -21.02 -8.87 4.02
C VAL A 16 -22.18 -9.38 3.20
N LEU A 17 -23.15 -8.55 2.82
CA LEU A 17 -24.30 -8.97 2.03
C LEU A 17 -23.92 -9.41 0.61
N VAL A 18 -23.05 -8.65 -0.05
CA VAL A 18 -22.60 -8.95 -1.42
C VAL A 18 -21.53 -10.05 -1.45
N GLY A 19 -20.54 -9.96 -0.55
CA GLY A 19 -19.40 -10.88 -0.52
C GLY A 19 -19.65 -12.18 0.26
N GLY A 20 -20.74 -12.27 1.03
CA GLY A 20 -21.03 -13.43 1.87
C GLY A 20 -19.88 -13.78 2.83
N LYS A 21 -19.48 -15.06 2.88
CA LYS A 21 -18.37 -15.52 3.73
C LYS A 21 -17.02 -14.86 3.38
N LYS A 22 -16.76 -14.61 2.09
CA LYS A 22 -15.54 -13.91 1.62
C LYS A 22 -15.57 -12.44 1.99
N GLY A 23 -16.73 -11.78 1.91
CA GLY A 23 -16.90 -10.40 2.34
C GLY A 23 -16.67 -10.22 3.85
N ALA A 24 -17.17 -11.15 4.67
CA ALA A 24 -16.89 -11.15 6.10
C ALA A 24 -15.39 -11.35 6.40
N ALA A 25 -14.71 -12.25 5.69
CA ALA A 25 -13.27 -12.46 5.81
C ALA A 25 -12.47 -11.20 5.41
N ALA A 26 -12.89 -10.50 4.34
CA ALA A 26 -12.27 -9.24 3.91
C ALA A 26 -12.44 -8.14 4.96
N LEU A 27 -13.62 -8.02 5.57
CA LEU A 27 -13.85 -7.08 6.67
C LEU A 27 -12.96 -7.39 7.87
N TYR A 28 -12.80 -8.66 8.21
CA TYR A 28 -11.94 -9.10 9.29
C TYR A 28 -10.46 -8.78 9.01
N ALA A 29 -9.99 -9.02 7.78
CA ALA A 29 -8.64 -8.67 7.35
C ALA A 29 -8.40 -7.15 7.42
N LEU A 30 -9.39 -6.34 7.01
CA LEU A 30 -9.31 -4.88 7.08
C LEU A 30 -9.18 -4.39 8.53
N ILE A 31 -10.03 -4.88 9.43
CA ILE A 31 -9.96 -4.53 10.88
C ILE A 31 -8.61 -4.97 11.46
N PHE A 32 -8.16 -6.18 11.12
CA PHE A 32 -6.86 -6.69 11.55
C PHE A 32 -5.70 -5.79 11.09
N THR A 33 -5.74 -5.32 9.85
CA THR A 33 -4.74 -4.38 9.31
C THR A 33 -4.67 -3.10 10.14
N PHE A 34 -5.81 -2.48 10.46
CA PHE A 34 -5.85 -1.29 11.31
C PHE A 34 -5.30 -1.56 12.72
N ILE A 35 -5.66 -2.69 13.30
CA ILE A 35 -5.14 -3.09 14.62
C ILE A 35 -3.62 -3.29 14.56
N CYS A 36 -3.10 -3.97 13.54
CA CYS A 36 -1.66 -4.15 13.37
C CYS A 36 -0.91 -2.83 13.21
N VAL A 37 -1.43 -1.89 12.43
CA VAL A 37 -0.80 -0.57 12.28
C VAL A 37 -0.76 0.15 13.62
N ILE A 38 -1.86 0.17 14.38
CA ILE A 38 -1.92 0.90 15.65
C ILE A 38 -1.13 0.18 16.75
N CYS A 39 -1.25 -1.16 16.86
CA CYS A 39 -0.70 -1.91 17.99
C CYS A 39 0.71 -2.47 17.73
N MET A 40 1.17 -2.52 16.49
CA MET A 40 2.49 -3.04 16.16
C MET A 40 3.39 -1.96 15.56
N TYR A 41 2.96 -1.28 14.50
CA TYR A 41 3.80 -0.27 13.84
C TYR A 41 4.10 0.92 14.75
N VAL A 42 3.06 1.52 15.36
CA VAL A 42 3.24 2.70 16.23
C VAL A 42 4.13 2.41 17.45
N PRO A 43 3.95 1.31 18.21
CA PRO A 43 4.84 0.99 19.32
C PRO A 43 6.28 0.70 18.91
N LEU A 44 6.49 0.04 17.75
CA LEU A 44 7.84 -0.21 17.23
C LEU A 44 8.59 1.09 16.96
N LEU A 45 7.89 2.09 16.41
CA LEU A 45 8.45 3.44 16.26
C LEU A 45 8.78 4.08 17.60
N TYR A 46 7.91 3.92 18.59
CA TYR A 46 8.10 4.53 19.92
C TYR A 46 9.30 3.93 20.68
N ILE A 47 9.63 2.66 20.45
CA ILE A 47 10.82 1.98 20.98
C ILE A 47 12.12 2.51 20.32
N GLY A 48 12.01 3.30 19.25
CA GLY A 48 13.14 3.90 18.53
C GLY A 48 13.71 2.99 17.43
N MET A 49 12.92 2.04 16.94
CA MET A 49 13.30 1.25 15.76
C MET A 49 13.28 2.12 14.51
N ASN A 50 14.17 1.82 13.57
CA ASN A 50 14.17 2.48 12.26
C ASN A 50 12.79 2.32 11.60
N GLY A 51 12.17 3.44 11.18
CA GLY A 51 10.80 3.48 10.67
C GLY A 51 10.56 2.57 9.46
N ILE A 52 11.54 2.47 8.57
CA ILE A 52 11.48 1.60 7.38
C ILE A 52 11.46 0.13 7.79
N PHE A 53 12.32 -0.27 8.74
CA PHE A 53 12.36 -1.66 9.21
C PHE A 53 11.10 -2.05 9.97
N ALA A 54 10.57 -1.14 10.80
CA ALA A 54 9.29 -1.32 11.48
C ALA A 54 8.13 -1.48 10.49
N ALA A 55 8.12 -0.67 9.41
CA ALA A 55 7.12 -0.77 8.35
C ALA A 55 7.22 -2.08 7.58
N LEU A 56 8.41 -2.50 7.17
CA LEU A 56 8.63 -3.79 6.50
C LEU A 56 8.14 -4.96 7.34
N LEU A 57 8.52 -5.00 8.62
CA LEU A 57 8.11 -6.07 9.54
C LEU A 57 6.60 -6.11 9.70
N THR A 58 5.98 -4.95 9.93
CA THR A 58 4.53 -4.83 10.08
C THR A 58 3.80 -5.21 8.78
N SER A 59 4.32 -4.78 7.62
CA SER A 59 3.78 -5.12 6.31
C SER A 59 3.78 -6.62 6.05
N VAL A 60 4.85 -7.33 6.39
CA VAL A 60 4.93 -8.80 6.23
C VAL A 60 3.90 -9.51 7.13
N VAL A 61 3.72 -9.03 8.36
CA VAL A 61 2.72 -9.61 9.29
C VAL A 61 1.29 -9.36 8.78
N ILE A 62 0.98 -8.12 8.37
CA ILE A 62 -0.33 -7.77 7.81
C ILE A 62 -0.62 -8.63 6.58
N LEU A 63 0.34 -8.75 5.67
CA LEU A 63 0.25 -9.52 4.45
C LEU A 63 -0.01 -11.00 4.71
N ALA A 64 0.81 -11.61 5.56
CA ALA A 64 0.67 -13.03 5.88
C ALA A 64 -0.70 -13.33 6.50
N ALA A 65 -1.13 -12.51 7.46
CA ALA A 65 -2.42 -12.65 8.11
C ALA A 65 -3.60 -12.39 7.14
N SER A 66 -3.54 -11.33 6.34
CA SER A 66 -4.61 -10.99 5.40
C SER A 66 -4.79 -12.06 4.32
N ILE A 67 -3.71 -12.53 3.70
CA ILE A 67 -3.79 -13.60 2.71
C ILE A 67 -4.26 -14.91 3.34
N TYR A 68 -3.82 -15.20 4.58
CA TYR A 68 -4.29 -16.38 5.32
C TYR A 68 -5.78 -16.30 5.62
N ILE A 69 -6.29 -15.17 6.08
CA ILE A 69 -7.72 -14.96 6.38
C ILE A 69 -8.57 -15.08 5.11
N LEU A 70 -8.09 -14.54 3.97
CA LEU A 70 -8.84 -14.54 2.72
C LEU A 70 -8.83 -15.89 1.99
N ASN A 71 -7.70 -16.59 1.96
CA ASN A 71 -7.50 -17.77 1.12
C ASN A 71 -7.32 -19.08 1.91
N GLY A 72 -7.17 -19.00 3.25
CA GLY A 72 -6.89 -20.17 4.09
C GLY A 72 -5.47 -20.75 3.90
N ILE A 73 -5.21 -21.94 4.43
CA ILE A 73 -3.93 -22.63 4.29
C ILE A 73 -3.92 -23.37 2.95
N SER A 74 -3.14 -22.87 2.00
CA SER A 74 -3.00 -23.46 0.67
C SER A 74 -1.60 -23.17 0.11
N SER A 75 -1.11 -24.00 -0.80
CA SER A 75 0.13 -23.70 -1.55
C SER A 75 0.03 -22.37 -2.27
N LYS A 76 -1.16 -21.97 -2.73
CA LYS A 76 -1.46 -20.65 -3.31
C LYS A 76 -1.12 -19.53 -2.35
N THR A 77 -1.51 -19.65 -1.09
CA THR A 77 -1.26 -18.68 -0.01
C THR A 77 0.23 -18.47 0.22
N VAL A 78 1.01 -19.54 0.28
CA VAL A 78 2.46 -19.46 0.48
C VAL A 78 3.14 -18.77 -0.70
N CYS A 79 2.80 -19.16 -1.93
CA CYS A 79 3.35 -18.51 -3.13
C CYS A 79 3.00 -17.00 -3.18
N ALA A 80 1.76 -16.64 -2.84
CA ALA A 80 1.33 -15.26 -2.80
C ALA A 80 2.11 -14.46 -1.73
N ILE A 81 2.30 -15.01 -0.52
CA ILE A 81 3.07 -14.36 0.54
C ILE A 81 4.51 -14.10 0.10
N ILE A 82 5.18 -15.10 -0.50
CA ILE A 82 6.55 -14.95 -0.97
C ILE A 82 6.63 -13.89 -2.08
N GLY A 83 5.77 -13.98 -3.10
CA GLY A 83 5.73 -13.02 -4.20
C GLY A 83 5.48 -11.59 -3.74
N THR A 84 4.51 -11.39 -2.85
CA THR A 84 4.19 -10.07 -2.31
C THR A 84 5.33 -9.54 -1.42
N THR A 85 5.96 -10.39 -0.61
CA THR A 85 7.10 -9.97 0.23
C THR A 85 8.26 -9.46 -0.62
N VAL A 86 8.60 -10.17 -1.71
CA VAL A 86 9.62 -9.71 -2.67
C VAL A 86 9.20 -8.38 -3.32
N GLY A 87 7.93 -8.26 -3.74
CA GLY A 87 7.38 -7.03 -4.30
C GLY A 87 7.51 -5.83 -3.37
N ILE A 88 7.18 -6.00 -2.07
CA ILE A 88 7.29 -4.94 -1.06
C ILE A 88 8.75 -4.52 -0.83
N ILE A 89 9.68 -5.47 -0.80
CA ILE A 89 11.11 -5.16 -0.64
C ILE A 89 11.61 -4.36 -1.84
N LEU A 90 11.21 -4.72 -3.06
CA LEU A 90 11.57 -3.98 -4.28
C LEU A 90 10.93 -2.60 -4.31
N SER A 91 9.65 -2.48 -4.00
CA SER A 91 8.93 -1.20 -3.89
C SER A 91 9.57 -0.29 -2.84
N GLY A 92 9.87 -0.81 -1.66
CA GLY A 92 10.55 -0.08 -0.61
C GLY A 92 11.95 0.41 -1.02
N GLY A 93 12.70 -0.43 -1.74
CA GLY A 93 13.99 -0.03 -2.31
C GLY A 93 13.86 1.11 -3.32
N LEU A 94 12.86 1.03 -4.21
CA LEU A 94 12.56 2.10 -5.16
C LEU A 94 12.13 3.39 -4.46
N ALA A 95 11.26 3.29 -3.44
CA ALA A 95 10.83 4.43 -2.65
C ALA A 95 12.00 5.14 -1.96
N MET A 96 12.96 4.39 -1.40
CA MET A 96 14.17 4.95 -0.80
C MET A 96 15.05 5.66 -1.84
N ILE A 97 15.24 5.06 -3.02
CA ILE A 97 16.03 5.66 -4.10
C ILE A 97 15.34 6.93 -4.61
N ALA A 98 14.07 6.85 -4.94
CA ALA A 98 13.30 7.99 -5.43
C ALA A 98 13.23 9.12 -4.40
N GLY A 99 13.00 8.80 -3.14
CA GLY A 99 12.95 9.78 -2.05
C GLY A 99 14.29 10.46 -1.79
N SER A 100 15.40 9.72 -1.87
CA SER A 100 16.74 10.30 -1.72
C SER A 100 17.11 11.21 -2.91
N LEU A 101 16.74 10.85 -4.12
CA LEU A 101 16.94 11.67 -5.31
C LEU A 101 16.10 12.95 -5.29
N SER A 102 14.89 12.87 -4.73
CA SER A 102 13.95 13.99 -4.65
C SER A 102 14.15 14.86 -3.38
N ASN A 103 15.12 14.54 -2.53
CA ASN A 103 15.37 15.23 -1.24
C ASN A 103 14.11 15.36 -0.38
N LEU A 104 13.28 14.31 -0.34
CA LEU A 104 12.04 14.31 0.43
C LEU A 104 12.35 14.28 1.94
N ASN A 105 12.08 15.39 2.62
CA ASN A 105 12.34 15.53 4.05
C ASN A 105 11.18 15.08 4.94
N GLY A 106 10.04 14.65 4.35
CA GLY A 106 8.87 14.19 5.09
C GLY A 106 8.01 15.31 5.72
N TYR A 107 8.40 16.56 5.61
CA TYR A 107 7.63 17.69 6.11
C TYR A 107 6.58 18.12 5.07
N ASN A 108 5.34 17.72 5.26
CA ASN A 108 4.20 18.22 4.49
C ASN A 108 3.69 19.52 5.14
N MET A 109 3.40 20.53 4.35
CA MET A 109 2.94 21.83 4.87
C MET A 109 1.63 21.75 5.67
N SER A 110 0.74 20.79 5.36
CA SER A 110 -0.52 20.58 6.06
C SER A 110 -0.34 20.06 7.50
N ASP A 111 0.74 19.29 7.76
CA ASP A 111 0.97 18.63 9.05
C ASP A 111 2.32 19.02 9.69
N ALA A 112 2.95 20.09 9.20
CA ALA A 112 4.29 20.49 9.61
C ALA A 112 4.42 20.68 11.13
N GLU A 113 3.45 21.29 11.79
CA GLU A 113 3.46 21.48 13.25
C GLU A 113 3.44 20.15 14.01
N SER A 114 2.59 19.23 13.58
CA SER A 114 2.49 17.89 14.18
C SER A 114 3.79 17.10 13.97
N MET A 115 4.38 17.20 12.77
CA MET A 115 5.63 16.52 12.44
C MET A 115 6.82 17.10 13.21
N ILE A 116 6.88 18.42 13.40
CA ILE A 116 7.90 19.08 14.23
C ILE A 116 7.77 18.64 15.69
N TYR A 117 6.55 18.54 16.21
CA TYR A 117 6.30 18.06 17.58
C TYR A 117 6.78 16.60 17.76
N ILE A 118 6.48 15.73 16.80
CA ILE A 118 6.94 14.32 16.81
C ILE A 118 8.46 14.25 16.72
N ALA A 119 9.08 15.00 15.84
CA ALA A 119 10.53 15.04 15.67
C ALA A 119 11.26 15.53 16.95
N ASN A 120 10.70 16.50 17.66
CA ASN A 120 11.27 17.02 18.91
C ASN A 120 11.00 16.12 20.12
N SER A 121 9.89 15.37 20.11
CA SER A 121 9.47 14.52 21.23
C SER A 121 10.03 13.10 21.15
N SER A 122 10.44 12.66 19.99
CA SER A 122 10.97 11.31 19.73
C SER A 122 12.24 11.39 18.88
N LYS A 123 13.13 10.42 19.02
CA LYS A 123 14.36 10.31 18.21
C LYS A 123 14.07 9.85 16.76
N LEU A 124 12.86 10.09 16.25
CA LEU A 124 12.42 9.65 14.95
C LEU A 124 12.81 10.64 13.86
N HIS A 125 13.35 10.13 12.77
CA HIS A 125 13.55 10.92 11.56
C HIS A 125 12.23 10.99 10.80
N VAL A 126 11.74 12.18 10.51
CA VAL A 126 10.45 12.41 9.82
C VAL A 126 10.45 11.77 8.42
N SER A 127 11.60 11.74 7.75
CA SER A 127 11.79 11.04 6.49
C SER A 127 11.47 9.55 6.57
N ASP A 128 11.84 8.88 7.68
CA ASP A 128 11.58 7.45 7.86
C ASP A 128 10.08 7.16 7.98
N ILE A 129 9.33 8.07 8.59
CA ILE A 129 7.85 7.98 8.69
C ILE A 129 7.22 8.11 7.30
N LEU A 130 7.73 9.00 6.46
CA LEU A 130 7.27 9.17 5.09
C LEU A 130 7.50 7.90 4.26
N TYR A 131 8.71 7.36 4.26
CA TYR A 131 9.03 6.11 3.56
C TYR A 131 8.19 4.93 4.07
N ALA A 132 7.96 4.86 5.36
CA ALA A 132 7.10 3.86 5.95
C ALA A 132 5.64 3.99 5.50
N GLY A 133 5.13 5.23 5.39
CA GLY A 133 3.81 5.51 4.82
C GLY A 133 3.68 5.04 3.37
N ILE A 134 4.70 5.29 2.54
CA ILE A 134 4.76 4.81 1.15
C ILE A 134 4.74 3.28 1.11
N LEU A 135 5.54 2.61 1.95
CA LEU A 135 5.56 1.14 2.03
C LEU A 135 4.21 0.55 2.42
N ILE A 136 3.55 1.11 3.44
CA ILE A 136 2.24 0.63 3.90
C ILE A 136 1.17 0.89 2.84
N SER A 137 1.21 2.02 2.14
CA SER A 137 0.24 2.31 1.08
C SER A 137 0.42 1.42 -0.15
N SER A 138 1.66 1.11 -0.53
CA SER A 138 1.94 0.21 -1.65
C SER A 138 1.61 -1.26 -1.36
N LEU A 139 1.56 -1.65 -0.08
CA LEU A 139 1.24 -3.02 0.34
C LEU A 139 -0.06 -3.55 -0.27
N GLY A 140 -1.12 -2.73 -0.25
CA GLY A 140 -2.42 -3.12 -0.80
C GLY A 140 -2.34 -3.46 -2.29
N ALA A 141 -1.74 -2.59 -3.09
CA ALA A 141 -1.61 -2.77 -4.52
C ALA A 141 -0.74 -3.99 -4.88
N VAL A 142 0.40 -4.17 -4.22
CA VAL A 142 1.29 -5.31 -4.44
C VAL A 142 0.61 -6.63 -4.04
N MET A 143 -0.16 -6.62 -2.94
CA MET A 143 -0.91 -7.79 -2.49
C MET A 143 -1.98 -8.18 -3.51
N ASP A 144 -2.76 -7.23 -4.02
CA ASP A 144 -3.84 -7.50 -4.98
C ASP A 144 -3.31 -8.09 -6.29
N VAL A 145 -2.21 -7.54 -6.81
CA VAL A 145 -1.55 -8.08 -8.02
C VAL A 145 -1.03 -9.50 -7.76
N SER A 146 -0.31 -9.72 -6.66
CA SER A 146 0.28 -11.03 -6.36
C SER A 146 -0.78 -12.11 -6.16
N VAL A 147 -1.83 -11.82 -5.40
CA VAL A 147 -2.93 -12.77 -5.15
C VAL A 147 -3.66 -13.11 -6.45
N SER A 148 -3.91 -12.11 -7.30
CA SER A 148 -4.60 -12.30 -8.57
C SER A 148 -3.79 -13.13 -9.56
N ILE A 149 -2.47 -12.87 -9.68
CA ILE A 149 -1.58 -13.67 -10.53
C ILE A 149 -1.53 -15.12 -10.04
N VAL A 150 -1.35 -15.34 -8.73
CA VAL A 150 -1.30 -16.68 -8.15
C VAL A 150 -2.62 -17.42 -8.35
N ALA A 151 -3.76 -16.74 -8.20
CA ALA A 151 -5.07 -17.34 -8.44
C ALA A 151 -5.23 -17.76 -9.90
N ALA A 152 -4.87 -16.88 -10.85
CA ALA A 152 -4.95 -17.18 -12.29
C ALA A 152 -4.03 -18.35 -12.68
N ILE A 153 -2.76 -18.34 -12.24
CA ILE A 153 -1.80 -19.43 -12.52
C ILE A 153 -2.32 -20.76 -11.96
N THR A 154 -2.91 -20.74 -10.77
CA THR A 154 -3.41 -21.97 -10.16
C THR A 154 -4.60 -22.51 -10.93
N GLU A 155 -5.53 -21.64 -11.36
CA GLU A 155 -6.67 -22.07 -12.18
C GLU A 155 -6.23 -22.64 -13.52
N ILE A 156 -5.20 -22.04 -14.16
CA ILE A 156 -4.62 -22.57 -15.40
C ILE A 156 -4.02 -23.96 -15.15
N HIS A 157 -3.25 -24.14 -14.08
CA HIS A 157 -2.63 -25.43 -13.75
C HIS A 157 -3.67 -26.51 -13.41
N GLU A 158 -4.77 -26.17 -12.72
CA GLU A 158 -5.85 -27.10 -12.41
C GLU A 158 -6.59 -27.57 -13.68
N LYS A 159 -6.74 -26.70 -14.68
CA LYS A 159 -7.39 -27.03 -15.96
C LYS A 159 -6.47 -27.70 -16.97
N ALA A 160 -5.17 -27.47 -16.89
CA ALA A 160 -4.17 -28.00 -17.80
C ALA A 160 -2.93 -28.46 -17.02
N PRO A 161 -3.00 -29.61 -16.33
CA PRO A 161 -1.91 -30.09 -15.46
C PRO A 161 -0.63 -30.50 -16.24
N ASP A 162 -0.76 -30.76 -17.55
CA ASP A 162 0.36 -31.16 -18.41
C ASP A 162 1.25 -30.00 -18.88
N LEU A 163 0.88 -28.74 -18.56
CA LEU A 163 1.67 -27.58 -18.91
C LEU A 163 3.03 -27.58 -18.21
N LYS A 164 4.08 -27.31 -18.98
CA LYS A 164 5.42 -27.16 -18.44
C LYS A 164 5.53 -25.91 -17.56
N ALA A 165 6.39 -25.96 -16.55
CA ALA A 165 6.61 -24.83 -15.64
C ALA A 165 6.93 -23.50 -16.36
N LYS A 166 7.65 -23.57 -17.49
CA LYS A 166 7.95 -22.39 -18.31
C LYS A 166 6.71 -21.77 -18.96
N GLU A 167 5.79 -22.60 -19.45
CA GLU A 167 4.55 -22.13 -20.08
C GLU A 167 3.62 -21.52 -19.02
N LEU A 168 3.57 -22.13 -17.83
CA LEU A 168 2.83 -21.61 -16.69
C LEU A 168 3.40 -20.27 -16.22
N PHE A 169 4.72 -20.13 -16.16
CA PHE A 169 5.39 -18.87 -15.84
C PHE A 169 5.08 -17.78 -16.89
N MET A 170 5.15 -18.11 -18.17
CA MET A 170 4.80 -17.16 -19.24
C MET A 170 3.34 -16.72 -19.15
N SER A 171 2.42 -17.63 -18.85
CA SER A 171 1.00 -17.29 -18.64
C SER A 171 0.83 -16.32 -17.47
N GLY A 172 1.54 -16.54 -16.36
CA GLY A 172 1.55 -15.62 -15.22
C GLY A 172 2.11 -14.24 -15.58
N MET A 173 3.16 -14.18 -16.39
CA MET A 173 3.73 -12.93 -16.89
C MET A 173 2.74 -12.14 -17.77
N HIS A 174 1.98 -12.83 -18.64
CA HIS A 174 0.92 -12.18 -19.43
C HIS A 174 -0.18 -11.59 -18.54
N VAL A 175 -0.68 -12.36 -17.58
CA VAL A 175 -1.68 -11.87 -16.61
C VAL A 175 -1.14 -10.65 -15.84
N GLY A 176 0.10 -10.71 -15.38
CA GLY A 176 0.73 -9.58 -14.67
C GLY A 176 0.87 -8.33 -15.56
N HIS A 177 1.21 -8.50 -16.83
CA HIS A 177 1.33 -7.39 -17.78
C HIS A 177 -0.03 -6.72 -18.04
N ASP A 178 -1.09 -7.50 -18.23
CA ASP A 178 -2.44 -6.97 -18.44
C ASP A 178 -2.96 -6.23 -17.20
N MET A 179 -2.67 -6.76 -16.01
CA MET A 179 -3.07 -6.12 -14.75
C MET A 179 -2.31 -4.83 -14.49
N MET A 180 -1.03 -4.76 -14.84
CA MET A 180 -0.18 -3.60 -14.58
C MET A 180 -0.78 -2.31 -15.17
N GLY A 181 -1.27 -2.34 -16.41
CA GLY A 181 -1.86 -1.18 -17.06
C GLY A 181 -3.10 -0.64 -16.36
N THR A 182 -4.00 -1.53 -15.96
CA THR A 182 -5.25 -1.14 -15.28
C THR A 182 -5.01 -0.67 -13.86
N MET A 183 -4.17 -1.35 -13.11
CA MET A 183 -3.86 -1.01 -11.72
C MET A 183 -3.06 0.29 -11.61
N SER A 184 -2.04 0.51 -12.46
CA SER A 184 -1.29 1.76 -12.47
C SER A 184 -2.21 2.96 -12.75
N ASN A 185 -3.13 2.84 -13.71
CA ASN A 185 -4.09 3.91 -13.99
C ASN A 185 -5.01 4.19 -12.79
N THR A 186 -5.49 3.14 -12.11
CA THR A 186 -6.34 3.28 -10.92
C THR A 186 -5.59 3.96 -9.77
N LEU A 187 -4.32 3.60 -9.54
CA LEU A 187 -3.49 4.21 -8.52
C LEU A 187 -3.22 5.69 -8.82
N ILE A 188 -2.85 6.03 -10.06
CA ILE A 188 -2.64 7.43 -10.48
C ILE A 188 -3.90 8.25 -10.26
N LEU A 189 -5.07 7.73 -10.63
CA LEU A 189 -6.34 8.43 -10.42
C LEU A 189 -6.67 8.59 -8.92
N ALA A 190 -6.41 7.57 -8.10
CA ALA A 190 -6.63 7.64 -6.65
C ALA A 190 -5.74 8.71 -6.00
N TYR A 191 -4.45 8.73 -6.33
CA TYR A 191 -3.51 9.74 -5.82
C TYR A 191 -3.83 11.14 -6.35
N THR A 192 -4.19 11.27 -7.62
CA THR A 192 -4.63 12.57 -8.19
C THR A 192 -5.89 13.06 -7.49
N GLY A 193 -6.83 12.15 -7.19
CA GLY A 193 -8.04 12.46 -6.44
C GLY A 193 -7.74 12.95 -5.02
N SER A 194 -6.82 12.29 -4.30
CA SER A 194 -6.39 12.72 -2.96
C SER A 194 -5.69 14.08 -2.99
N ALA A 195 -4.88 14.35 -4.02
CA ALA A 195 -4.15 15.59 -4.20
C ALA A 195 -5.00 16.76 -4.77
N THR A 196 -6.29 16.55 -5.06
CA THR A 196 -7.15 17.57 -5.70
C THR A 196 -7.17 18.89 -4.92
N GLY A 197 -7.21 18.84 -3.59
CA GLY A 197 -7.15 20.05 -2.75
C GLY A 197 -5.84 20.83 -2.93
N THR A 198 -4.72 20.13 -2.98
CA THR A 198 -3.40 20.72 -3.23
C THR A 198 -3.31 21.33 -4.63
N LEU A 199 -3.85 20.65 -5.64
CA LEU A 199 -3.90 21.15 -7.02
C LEU A 199 -4.75 22.43 -7.14
N LEU A 200 -5.90 22.47 -6.46
CA LEU A 200 -6.73 23.67 -6.41
C LEU A 200 -6.02 24.84 -5.73
N THR A 201 -5.29 24.57 -4.65
CA THR A 201 -4.49 25.59 -3.96
C THR A 201 -3.43 26.17 -4.89
N ILE A 202 -2.69 25.32 -5.60
CA ILE A 202 -1.66 25.73 -6.57
C ILE A 202 -2.25 26.60 -7.66
N TYR A 203 -3.39 26.19 -8.22
CA TYR A 203 -4.08 26.94 -9.26
C TYR A 203 -4.58 28.30 -8.76
N SER A 204 -5.13 28.36 -7.55
CA SER A 204 -5.67 29.59 -6.95
C SER A 204 -4.59 30.61 -6.61
N TYR A 205 -3.38 30.17 -6.26
CA TYR A 205 -2.26 31.05 -5.93
C TYR A 205 -1.36 31.37 -7.11
N GLU A 206 -1.70 30.92 -8.34
CA GLU A 206 -0.91 31.13 -9.56
C GLU A 206 0.59 30.84 -9.36
N MET A 207 0.91 29.75 -8.66
CA MET A 207 2.29 29.40 -8.31
C MET A 207 3.13 29.14 -9.56
N PRO A 208 4.35 29.71 -9.67
CA PRO A 208 5.23 29.45 -10.79
C PRO A 208 5.65 27.96 -10.83
N TYR A 209 5.81 27.40 -12.03
CA TYR A 209 6.10 26.00 -12.26
C TYR A 209 7.29 25.43 -11.44
N LEU A 210 8.35 26.23 -11.31
CA LEU A 210 9.51 25.86 -10.50
C LEU A 210 9.19 25.68 -9.01
N GLN A 211 8.24 26.45 -8.49
CA GLN A 211 7.80 26.35 -7.11
C GLN A 211 6.89 25.13 -6.90
N ILE A 212 6.07 24.80 -7.92
CA ILE A 212 5.22 23.60 -7.91
C ILE A 212 6.07 22.32 -7.85
N MET A 213 7.14 22.26 -8.66
CA MET A 213 8.07 21.11 -8.67
C MET A 213 8.89 20.97 -7.38
N GLY A 214 8.97 22.01 -6.55
CA GLY A 214 9.56 21.96 -5.21
C GLY A 214 8.57 21.64 -4.09
N TYR A 215 7.29 21.41 -4.42
CA TYR A 215 6.26 21.18 -3.40
C TYR A 215 6.29 19.74 -2.93
N ASN A 216 6.78 19.50 -1.71
CA ASN A 216 6.97 18.17 -1.16
C ASN A 216 5.71 17.29 -1.23
N SER A 217 4.52 17.86 -1.04
CA SER A 217 3.25 17.13 -1.11
C SER A 217 3.03 16.50 -2.48
N ILE A 218 3.29 17.23 -3.57
CA ILE A 218 3.11 16.74 -4.94
C ILE A 218 4.13 15.66 -5.26
N ILE A 219 5.39 15.90 -4.91
CA ILE A 219 6.46 14.92 -5.15
C ILE A 219 6.18 13.62 -4.38
N THR A 220 5.68 13.72 -3.13
CA THR A 220 5.30 12.57 -2.33
C THR A 220 4.21 11.75 -3.02
N GLU A 221 3.14 12.39 -3.51
CA GLU A 221 2.05 11.70 -4.21
C GLU A 221 2.53 11.03 -5.50
N ILE A 222 3.42 11.70 -6.26
CA ILE A 222 4.02 11.10 -7.46
C ILE A 222 4.86 9.88 -7.10
N VAL A 223 5.70 9.97 -6.05
CA VAL A 223 6.53 8.85 -5.61
C VAL A 223 5.66 7.69 -5.11
N CYS A 224 4.58 7.96 -4.35
CA CYS A 224 3.61 6.94 -3.95
C CYS A 224 2.96 6.23 -5.14
N GLY A 225 2.66 6.97 -6.21
CA GLY A 225 2.06 6.39 -7.42
C GLY A 225 3.04 5.58 -8.28
N LEU A 226 4.35 5.83 -8.15
CA LEU A 226 5.40 5.12 -8.90
C LEU A 226 5.93 3.86 -8.18
N CYS A 227 5.81 3.81 -6.85
CA CYS A 227 6.28 2.70 -6.01
C CYS A 227 5.18 1.68 -5.76
#